data_397c24f02a17c97e44a3c792c7cf211d
#
_entry.id   397c24f02a17c97e44a3c792c7cf211d
#
_cell.length_a   1.000
_cell.length_b   1.000
_cell.length_c   1.000
_cell.angle_alpha   90.00
_cell.angle_beta   90.00
_cell.angle_gamma   90.00
#
_symmetry.space_group_name_H-M   'P 1'
#
loop_
_entity.id
_entity.type
_entity.pdbx_description
1 polymer ?
#
loop_
_entity_poly.entity_id
_entity_poly.type
_entity_poly.pdbx_seq_one_letter_code
_entity_poly.pdbx_strand_id
1 'polypeptide(L)'
;MTDSSRKHRFGRPGRTKEQAAAARRPAWRDRGDRGERGDGPVILYGWHTVTAALANPKRKIRRLLLTENAARRLTEENIPTRVTPEMVRPSAIDQLLSPDAVHQGLFVEADPLPSPDIATLPQQGIVLVLDQVTDPHNVGAIMRSAAAFAVKAIVITARHSPEATGVLAKSASGALELVPVVTVQNLARALAALNERGF
;
A
#
# COMPACT_ATOMS: atom_id res chain seq x y z
N MET A 1 71.83 -32.65 -4.76
CA MET A 1 70.60 -33.05 -5.46
C MET A 1 69.49 -32.21 -4.92
N THR A 2 69.16 -31.19 -5.65
CA THR A 2 68.29 -30.08 -5.27
C THR A 2 67.04 -30.16 -6.09
N ASP A 3 65.88 -30.32 -5.45
CA ASP A 3 64.58 -30.24 -6.09
C ASP A 3 63.89 -28.94 -5.69
N SER A 4 63.58 -28.13 -6.71
CA SER A 4 63.07 -26.80 -6.59
C SER A 4 61.59 -26.79 -6.99
N SER A 5 60.68 -26.83 -6.01
CA SER A 5 59.23 -26.75 -6.21
C SER A 5 58.77 -25.31 -6.41
N ARG A 6 58.49 -24.92 -7.66
CA ARG A 6 57.82 -23.65 -8.00
C ARG A 6 56.33 -23.68 -7.64
N LYS A 7 55.93 -22.90 -6.67
CA LYS A 7 54.52 -22.62 -6.37
C LYS A 7 53.97 -21.60 -7.38
N HIS A 8 53.07 -22.04 -8.24
CA HIS A 8 52.25 -21.15 -9.08
C HIS A 8 51.18 -20.45 -8.22
N ARG A 9 51.29 -19.14 -8.08
CA ARG A 9 50.26 -18.25 -7.57
C ARG A 9 49.23 -18.00 -8.67
N PHE A 10 48.05 -18.57 -8.57
CA PHE A 10 46.89 -18.15 -9.36
C PHE A 10 46.37 -16.79 -8.86
N GLY A 11 46.58 -15.73 -9.67
CA GLY A 11 46.01 -14.44 -9.43
C GLY A 11 44.46 -14.51 -9.60
N ARG A 12 43.72 -13.99 -8.64
CA ARG A 12 42.26 -13.80 -8.76
C ARG A 12 41.99 -12.72 -9.82
N PRO A 13 41.07 -12.94 -10.77
CA PRO A 13 40.72 -11.91 -11.74
C PRO A 13 40.04 -10.73 -11.02
N GLY A 14 40.51 -9.53 -11.26
CA GLY A 14 39.95 -8.28 -10.76
C GLY A 14 38.52 -8.07 -11.28
N ARG A 15 37.61 -7.81 -10.38
CA ARG A 15 36.24 -7.39 -10.73
C ARG A 15 36.29 -6.07 -11.50
N THR A 16 35.78 -6.07 -12.70
CA THR A 16 35.64 -4.86 -13.53
C THR A 16 34.63 -3.90 -12.92
N LYS A 17 34.88 -2.57 -13.08
CA LYS A 17 34.01 -1.49 -12.55
C LYS A 17 32.56 -1.53 -13.07
N GLU A 18 32.28 -2.30 -14.11
CA GLU A 18 30.92 -2.50 -14.65
C GLU A 18 30.01 -3.38 -13.77
N GLN A 19 30.57 -4.25 -12.90
CA GLN A 19 29.77 -5.05 -11.98
C GLN A 19 29.35 -4.29 -10.70
N ALA A 20 29.82 -3.07 -10.50
CA ALA A 20 29.46 -2.21 -9.38
C ALA A 20 28.21 -1.33 -9.64
N ALA A 21 27.68 -1.34 -10.86
CA ALA A 21 26.41 -0.67 -11.21
C ALA A 21 25.15 -1.52 -10.90
N ALA A 22 25.35 -2.70 -10.27
CA ALA A 22 24.26 -3.56 -9.84
C ALA A 22 23.44 -2.88 -8.73
N ALA A 23 22.33 -2.30 -9.16
CA ALA A 23 21.12 -2.10 -8.37
C ALA A 23 21.31 -1.39 -7.02
N ARG A 24 21.43 -0.07 -7.03
CA ARG A 24 20.98 0.74 -5.90
C ARG A 24 19.48 0.43 -5.71
N ARG A 25 19.15 -0.40 -4.73
CA ARG A 25 17.77 -0.64 -4.29
C ARG A 25 17.12 0.72 -4.05
N PRO A 26 15.94 1.00 -4.59
CA PRO A 26 15.26 2.26 -4.33
C PRO A 26 15.12 2.45 -2.80
N ALA A 27 15.40 3.65 -2.31
CA ALA A 27 15.47 3.99 -0.87
C ALA A 27 14.16 3.72 -0.08
N TRP A 28 13.03 3.46 -0.77
CA TRP A 28 11.75 3.10 -0.15
C TRP A 28 11.64 1.62 0.25
N ARG A 29 12.50 0.71 -0.30
CA ARG A 29 12.53 -0.71 0.10
C ARG A 29 13.00 -0.93 1.53
N ASP A 30 13.79 -0.01 2.09
CA ASP A 30 14.31 -0.11 3.47
C ASP A 30 13.39 0.55 4.52
N ARG A 31 12.26 1.15 4.11
CA ARG A 31 11.32 1.81 5.03
C ARG A 31 10.25 0.89 5.63
N GLY A 32 10.22 -0.39 5.25
CA GLY A 32 9.23 -1.37 5.71
C GLY A 32 9.37 -1.82 7.16
N ASP A 33 10.42 -1.41 7.90
CA ASP A 33 10.73 -1.98 9.22
C ASP A 33 11.08 -0.93 10.30
N ARG A 34 10.66 0.31 10.13
CA ARG A 34 10.77 1.32 11.19
C ARG A 34 9.39 1.89 11.47
N GLY A 35 8.85 1.55 12.66
CA GLY A 35 7.57 2.00 13.18
C GLY A 35 7.45 3.51 13.43
N GLU A 36 7.75 4.30 12.42
CA GLU A 36 7.41 5.72 12.34
C GLU A 36 6.18 5.82 11.45
N ARG A 37 5.12 6.40 11.97
CA ARG A 37 3.88 6.71 11.24
C ARG A 37 4.27 7.38 9.93
N GLY A 38 4.09 6.63 8.83
CA GLY A 38 4.61 7.06 7.55
C GLY A 38 3.86 8.26 7.00
N ASP A 39 4.44 9.45 7.12
CA ASP A 39 4.11 10.61 6.28
C ASP A 39 4.47 10.37 4.81
N GLY A 40 4.88 9.16 4.48
CA GLY A 40 5.26 8.76 3.13
C GLY A 40 4.05 8.41 2.26
N PRO A 41 4.23 8.44 0.93
CA PRO A 41 3.18 8.05 0.01
C PRO A 41 2.82 6.58 0.20
N VAL A 42 1.52 6.27 0.12
CA VAL A 42 1.03 4.91 0.03
C VAL A 42 1.10 4.42 -1.40
N ILE A 43 1.50 3.16 -1.56
CA ILE A 43 1.55 2.50 -2.86
C ILE A 43 0.28 1.69 -3.05
N LEU A 44 -0.43 1.96 -4.14
CA LEU A 44 -1.64 1.25 -4.53
C LEU A 44 -1.43 0.57 -5.88
N TYR A 45 -1.87 -0.68 -6.02
CA TYR A 45 -1.74 -1.43 -7.27
C TYR A 45 -2.88 -2.43 -7.47
N GLY A 46 -3.05 -2.86 -8.72
CA GLY A 46 -4.13 -3.73 -9.14
C GLY A 46 -5.42 -2.98 -9.47
N TRP A 47 -6.26 -3.62 -10.30
CA TRP A 47 -7.39 -2.97 -10.97
C TRP A 47 -8.35 -2.29 -10.00
N HIS A 48 -9.01 -3.05 -9.13
CA HIS A 48 -10.05 -2.53 -8.23
C HIS A 48 -9.52 -1.51 -7.24
N THR A 49 -8.30 -1.69 -6.73
CA THR A 49 -7.67 -0.75 -5.79
C THR A 49 -7.42 0.60 -6.46
N VAL A 50 -6.81 0.59 -7.65
CA VAL A 50 -6.44 1.82 -8.35
C VAL A 50 -7.67 2.53 -8.91
N THR A 51 -8.62 1.81 -9.49
CA THR A 51 -9.85 2.42 -10.02
C THR A 51 -10.69 3.07 -8.92
N ALA A 52 -10.78 2.44 -7.74
CA ALA A 52 -11.42 3.05 -6.59
C ALA A 52 -10.69 4.31 -6.11
N ALA A 53 -9.36 4.30 -6.08
CA ALA A 53 -8.56 5.47 -5.73
C ALA A 53 -8.73 6.62 -6.75
N LEU A 54 -8.78 6.31 -8.05
CA LEU A 54 -9.07 7.28 -9.10
C LEU A 54 -10.48 7.87 -8.96
N ALA A 55 -11.46 7.10 -8.52
CA ALA A 55 -12.82 7.55 -8.30
C ALA A 55 -12.99 8.40 -7.03
N ASN A 56 -12.11 8.22 -6.00
CA ASN A 56 -12.23 8.93 -4.73
C ASN A 56 -11.70 10.37 -4.80
N PRO A 57 -12.56 11.42 -4.69
CA PRO A 57 -12.13 12.81 -4.76
C PRO A 57 -11.20 13.25 -3.62
N LYS A 58 -11.21 12.52 -2.51
CA LYS A 58 -10.35 12.79 -1.34
C LYS A 58 -8.94 12.22 -1.49
N ARG A 59 -8.73 11.28 -2.41
CA ARG A 59 -7.42 10.68 -2.65
C ARG A 59 -6.55 11.61 -3.49
N LYS A 60 -5.48 12.10 -2.90
CA LYS A 60 -4.45 12.87 -3.62
C LYS A 60 -3.46 11.92 -4.25
N ILE A 61 -3.51 11.81 -5.57
CA ILE A 61 -2.61 10.98 -6.36
C ILE A 61 -1.39 11.83 -6.71
N ARG A 62 -0.19 11.33 -6.39
CA ARG A 62 1.09 11.95 -6.70
C ARG A 62 1.64 11.48 -8.04
N ARG A 63 1.45 10.18 -8.33
CA ARG A 63 2.00 9.53 -9.52
C ARG A 63 1.11 8.38 -9.95
N LEU A 64 0.91 8.23 -11.25
CA LEU A 64 0.15 7.14 -11.85
C LEU A 64 0.96 6.51 -12.97
N LEU A 65 1.31 5.23 -12.84
CA LEU A 65 1.96 4.45 -13.89
C LEU A 65 0.94 3.50 -14.51
N LEU A 66 0.87 3.49 -15.82
CA LEU A 66 -0.01 2.61 -16.59
C LEU A 66 0.76 1.86 -17.68
N THR A 67 0.41 0.61 -17.87
CA THR A 67 0.74 -0.10 -19.10
C THR A 67 -0.28 0.26 -20.20
N GLU A 68 0.08 0.07 -21.47
CA GLU A 68 -0.83 0.35 -22.60
C GLU A 68 -2.16 -0.40 -22.47
N ASN A 69 -2.12 -1.68 -22.05
CA ASN A 69 -3.33 -2.46 -21.85
C ASN A 69 -4.22 -1.90 -20.72
N ALA A 70 -3.61 -1.46 -19.63
CA ALA A 70 -4.35 -0.86 -18.52
C ALA A 70 -4.95 0.49 -18.91
N ALA A 71 -4.21 1.33 -19.64
CA ALA A 71 -4.70 2.61 -20.12
C ALA A 71 -5.89 2.45 -21.07
N ARG A 72 -5.78 1.52 -22.03
CA ARG A 72 -6.89 1.18 -22.94
C ARG A 72 -8.13 0.75 -22.17
N ARG A 73 -7.99 -0.17 -21.23
CA ARG A 73 -9.10 -0.66 -20.40
C ARG A 73 -9.74 0.46 -19.56
N LEU A 74 -8.97 1.37 -18.98
CA LEU A 74 -9.51 2.54 -18.26
C LEU A 74 -10.38 3.41 -19.19
N THR A 75 -9.94 3.58 -20.45
CA THR A 75 -10.70 4.31 -21.45
C THR A 75 -11.99 3.59 -21.83
N GLU A 76 -11.93 2.28 -22.07
CA GLU A 76 -13.10 1.44 -22.42
C GLU A 76 -14.15 1.43 -21.29
N GLU A 77 -13.70 1.41 -20.02
CA GLU A 77 -14.58 1.47 -18.85
C GLU A 77 -14.96 2.90 -18.42
N ASN A 78 -14.56 3.93 -19.20
CA ASN A 78 -14.82 5.35 -18.92
C ASN A 78 -14.34 5.81 -17.52
N ILE A 79 -13.21 5.28 -17.05
CA ILE A 79 -12.63 5.67 -15.76
C ILE A 79 -11.64 6.83 -15.98
N PRO A 80 -11.94 8.05 -15.49
CA PRO A 80 -11.08 9.20 -15.69
C PRO A 80 -9.81 9.10 -14.85
N THR A 81 -8.68 9.44 -15.47
CA THR A 81 -7.42 9.67 -14.74
C THR A 81 -7.39 11.13 -14.30
N ARG A 82 -7.19 11.40 -13.00
CA ARG A 82 -7.14 12.78 -12.46
C ARG A 82 -5.77 13.42 -12.56
N VAL A 83 -4.78 12.62 -12.92
CA VAL A 83 -3.41 13.03 -13.15
C VAL A 83 -2.95 12.47 -14.48
N THR A 84 -2.01 13.14 -15.13
CA THR A 84 -1.40 12.63 -16.36
C THR A 84 -0.65 11.33 -16.07
N PRO A 85 -1.03 10.20 -16.69
CA PRO A 85 -0.37 8.93 -16.44
C PRO A 85 1.00 8.87 -17.14
N GLU A 86 1.96 8.23 -16.51
CA GLU A 86 3.22 7.83 -17.12
C GLU A 86 3.05 6.45 -17.76
N MET A 87 3.26 6.36 -19.07
CA MET A 87 3.17 5.10 -19.80
C MET A 87 4.45 4.29 -19.61
N VAL A 88 4.31 3.07 -19.10
CA VAL A 88 5.46 2.22 -18.76
C VAL A 88 5.27 0.77 -19.23
N ARG A 89 6.38 0.03 -19.33
CA ARG A 89 6.35 -1.42 -19.54
C ARG A 89 6.00 -2.12 -18.21
N PRO A 90 5.36 -3.30 -18.23
CA PRO A 90 5.05 -4.06 -17.01
C PRO A 90 6.25 -4.24 -16.09
N SER A 91 7.42 -4.55 -16.65
CA SER A 91 8.67 -4.73 -15.90
C SER A 91 9.10 -3.52 -15.07
N ALA A 92 8.70 -2.30 -15.45
CA ALA A 92 8.98 -1.11 -14.66
C ALA A 92 8.14 -1.06 -13.37
N ILE A 93 6.91 -1.57 -13.42
CA ILE A 93 6.05 -1.71 -12.23
C ILE A 93 6.54 -2.87 -11.35
N ASP A 94 6.93 -4.01 -11.96
CA ASP A 94 7.49 -5.16 -11.24
C ASP A 94 8.70 -4.77 -10.38
N GLN A 95 9.56 -3.86 -10.89
CA GLN A 95 10.73 -3.37 -10.16
C GLN A 95 10.37 -2.53 -8.92
N LEU A 96 9.19 -1.94 -8.90
CA LEU A 96 8.69 -1.10 -7.81
C LEU A 96 7.94 -1.89 -6.74
N LEU A 97 7.52 -3.11 -7.02
CA LEU A 97 6.70 -3.94 -6.13
C LEU A 97 7.46 -5.18 -5.67
N SER A 98 6.85 -5.93 -4.75
CA SER A 98 7.34 -7.25 -4.38
C SER A 98 7.12 -8.25 -5.54
N PRO A 99 7.95 -9.31 -5.63
CA PRO A 99 7.85 -10.30 -6.71
C PRO A 99 6.46 -10.95 -6.85
N ASP A 100 5.72 -11.07 -5.76
CA ASP A 100 4.40 -11.69 -5.72
C ASP A 100 3.26 -10.70 -6.00
N ALA A 101 3.57 -9.43 -6.27
CA ALA A 101 2.57 -8.40 -6.47
C ALA A 101 1.89 -8.52 -7.84
N VAL A 102 0.59 -8.76 -7.85
CA VAL A 102 -0.22 -8.79 -9.08
C VAL A 102 -0.76 -7.39 -9.35
N HIS A 103 -0.04 -6.57 -10.10
CA HIS A 103 -0.35 -5.15 -10.33
C HIS A 103 -1.32 -4.90 -11.49
N GLN A 104 -1.52 -5.85 -12.39
CA GLN A 104 -2.46 -5.75 -13.53
C GLN A 104 -2.21 -4.51 -14.42
N GLY A 105 -0.99 -4.03 -14.48
CA GLY A 105 -0.59 -2.87 -15.28
C GLY A 105 -0.87 -1.51 -14.66
N LEU A 106 -1.27 -1.44 -13.38
CA LEU A 106 -1.58 -0.20 -12.68
C LEU A 106 -0.74 -0.07 -11.40
N PHE A 107 -0.18 1.13 -11.21
CA PHE A 107 0.56 1.51 -10.02
C PHE A 107 0.26 2.98 -9.69
N VAL A 108 0.01 3.29 -8.43
CA VAL A 108 -0.27 4.63 -7.93
C VAL A 108 0.57 4.91 -6.69
N GLU A 109 1.19 6.07 -6.66
CA GLU A 109 1.65 6.71 -5.42
C GLU A 109 0.64 7.77 -5.01
N ALA A 110 0.14 7.72 -3.79
CA ALA A 110 -0.85 8.64 -3.29
C ALA A 110 -0.58 9.06 -1.85
N ASP A 111 -1.15 10.18 -1.42
CA ASP A 111 -1.15 10.53 0.00
C ASP A 111 -2.02 9.56 0.79
N PRO A 112 -1.67 9.24 2.05
CA PRO A 112 -2.57 8.48 2.92
C PRO A 112 -3.92 9.20 3.06
N LEU A 113 -5.01 8.43 3.17
CA LEU A 113 -6.30 9.02 3.53
C LEU A 113 -6.25 9.51 4.98
N PRO A 114 -6.86 10.67 5.27
CA PRO A 114 -6.92 11.16 6.64
C PRO A 114 -7.75 10.22 7.52
N SER A 115 -7.29 9.98 8.74
CA SER A 115 -8.06 9.30 9.78
C SER A 115 -9.04 10.32 10.39
N PRO A 116 -10.35 10.15 10.25
CA PRO A 116 -11.30 11.06 10.87
C PRO A 116 -11.29 10.91 12.40
N ASP A 117 -11.72 11.97 13.10
CA ASP A 117 -11.97 11.90 14.54
C ASP A 117 -13.27 11.15 14.83
N ILE A 118 -13.31 10.36 15.89
CA ILE A 118 -14.53 9.69 16.37
C ILE A 118 -15.66 10.70 16.58
N ALA A 119 -15.35 11.89 17.08
CA ALA A 119 -16.32 12.96 17.29
C ALA A 119 -17.03 13.42 16.01
N THR A 120 -16.42 13.21 14.84
CA THR A 120 -16.98 13.63 13.54
C THR A 120 -17.77 12.53 12.83
N LEU A 121 -17.80 11.31 13.37
CA LEU A 121 -18.55 10.20 12.77
C LEU A 121 -20.05 10.47 12.80
N PRO A 122 -20.82 9.98 11.80
CA PRO A 122 -22.28 10.05 11.84
C PRO A 122 -22.83 9.36 13.10
N GLN A 123 -23.84 9.92 13.75
CA GLN A 123 -24.43 9.35 14.98
C GLN A 123 -25.29 8.10 14.74
N GLN A 124 -25.57 7.76 13.49
CA GLN A 124 -26.38 6.61 13.13
C GLN A 124 -25.64 5.67 12.20
N GLY A 125 -25.87 4.39 12.38
CA GLY A 125 -25.32 3.32 11.57
C GLY A 125 -24.36 2.43 12.37
N ILE A 126 -23.61 1.60 11.64
CA ILE A 126 -22.71 0.61 12.23
C ILE A 126 -21.28 1.17 12.21
N VAL A 127 -20.59 1.08 13.35
CA VAL A 127 -19.15 1.28 13.48
C VAL A 127 -18.54 -0.06 13.89
N LEU A 128 -17.56 -0.53 13.15
CA LEU A 128 -16.81 -1.74 13.49
C LEU A 128 -15.56 -1.35 14.29
N VAL A 129 -15.30 -2.09 15.35
CA VAL A 129 -14.11 -1.91 16.18
C VAL A 129 -13.28 -3.18 16.09
N LEU A 130 -12.04 -3.05 15.64
CA LEU A 130 -11.11 -4.17 15.49
C LEU A 130 -10.04 -4.09 16.59
N ASP A 131 -10.01 -5.13 17.43
CA ASP A 131 -8.97 -5.28 18.45
C ASP A 131 -7.98 -6.36 18.02
N GLN A 132 -6.71 -5.98 17.91
CA GLN A 132 -5.58 -6.86 17.61
C GLN A 132 -5.72 -7.69 16.31
N VAL A 133 -6.45 -7.20 15.32
CA VAL A 133 -6.47 -7.81 13.99
C VAL A 133 -5.26 -7.30 13.21
N THR A 134 -4.18 -8.09 13.22
CA THR A 134 -2.86 -7.68 12.70
C THR A 134 -2.61 -8.07 11.24
N ASP A 135 -3.30 -9.09 10.75
CA ASP A 135 -3.14 -9.57 9.37
C ASP A 135 -3.85 -8.64 8.37
N PRO A 136 -3.11 -8.03 7.42
CA PRO A 136 -3.70 -7.15 6.41
C PRO A 136 -4.72 -7.85 5.50
N HIS A 137 -4.61 -9.16 5.30
CA HIS A 137 -5.59 -9.92 4.52
C HIS A 137 -6.93 -10.02 5.26
N ASN A 138 -6.90 -10.26 6.56
CA ASN A 138 -8.11 -10.31 7.39
C ASN A 138 -8.77 -8.93 7.50
N VAL A 139 -7.98 -7.88 7.76
CA VAL A 139 -8.49 -6.51 7.77
C VAL A 139 -9.09 -6.13 6.41
N GLY A 140 -8.43 -6.47 5.30
CA GLY A 140 -8.95 -6.24 3.96
C GLY A 140 -10.26 -6.98 3.68
N ALA A 141 -10.40 -8.21 4.14
CA ALA A 141 -11.66 -8.97 4.04
C ALA A 141 -12.80 -8.31 4.84
N ILE A 142 -12.51 -7.87 6.08
CA ILE A 142 -13.45 -7.13 6.92
C ILE A 142 -13.85 -5.82 6.23
N MET A 143 -12.91 -5.09 5.64
CA MET A 143 -13.21 -3.85 4.92
C MET A 143 -14.16 -4.06 3.74
N ARG A 144 -13.98 -5.14 2.96
CA ARG A 144 -14.92 -5.47 1.87
C ARG A 144 -16.34 -5.71 2.39
N SER A 145 -16.47 -6.47 3.49
CA SER A 145 -17.77 -6.69 4.13
C SER A 145 -18.34 -5.39 4.69
N ALA A 146 -17.50 -4.57 5.32
CA ALA A 146 -17.91 -3.27 5.85
C ALA A 146 -18.44 -2.34 4.75
N ALA A 147 -17.80 -2.31 3.58
CA ALA A 147 -18.28 -1.55 2.43
C ALA A 147 -19.62 -2.07 1.93
N ALA A 148 -19.78 -3.39 1.82
CA ALA A 148 -21.04 -4.03 1.36
C ALA A 148 -22.21 -3.73 2.29
N PHE A 149 -21.98 -3.65 3.61
CA PHE A 149 -23.00 -3.34 4.62
C PHE A 149 -23.09 -1.85 4.98
N ALA A 150 -22.48 -0.97 4.20
CA ALA A 150 -22.48 0.49 4.39
C ALA A 150 -22.06 0.92 5.82
N VAL A 151 -21.10 0.22 6.40
CA VAL A 151 -20.48 0.56 7.69
C VAL A 151 -19.91 1.97 7.63
N LYS A 152 -20.14 2.76 8.67
CA LYS A 152 -19.79 4.18 8.70
C LYS A 152 -18.30 4.44 8.96
N ALA A 153 -17.67 3.57 9.74
CA ALA A 153 -16.24 3.61 10.00
C ALA A 153 -15.74 2.27 10.56
N ILE A 154 -14.45 2.03 10.39
CA ILE A 154 -13.71 0.98 11.10
C ILE A 154 -12.76 1.66 12.05
N VAL A 155 -12.80 1.31 13.34
CA VAL A 155 -11.88 1.80 14.38
C VAL A 155 -10.81 0.75 14.61
N ILE A 156 -9.55 1.15 14.51
CA ILE A 156 -8.38 0.29 14.73
C ILE A 156 -7.40 0.95 15.72
N THR A 157 -6.54 0.14 16.33
CA THR A 157 -5.48 0.66 17.19
C THR A 157 -4.23 1.02 16.38
N ALA A 158 -3.52 2.08 16.78
CA ALA A 158 -2.31 2.54 16.09
C ALA A 158 -1.13 1.58 16.21
N ARG A 159 -1.11 0.70 17.21
CA ARG A 159 0.04 -0.17 17.52
C ARG A 159 -0.06 -1.59 16.99
N HIS A 160 -1.26 -2.13 16.88
CA HIS A 160 -1.49 -3.55 16.59
C HIS A 160 -2.39 -3.75 15.37
N SER A 161 -2.42 -2.78 14.49
CA SER A 161 -3.18 -2.86 13.24
C SER A 161 -2.24 -2.67 12.06
N PRO A 162 -2.48 -3.34 10.93
CA PRO A 162 -1.66 -3.15 9.75
C PRO A 162 -1.81 -1.72 9.25
N GLU A 163 -0.69 -1.13 8.86
CA GLU A 163 -0.72 0.14 8.13
C GLU A 163 -1.50 -0.02 6.82
N ALA A 164 -2.03 1.09 6.30
CA ALA A 164 -2.71 1.12 5.00
C ALA A 164 -1.71 0.94 3.85
N THR A 165 -0.98 -0.17 3.87
CA THR A 165 0.02 -0.56 2.87
C THR A 165 -0.63 -1.06 1.59
N GLY A 166 0.17 -1.22 0.53
CA GLY A 166 -0.28 -1.80 -0.73
C GLY A 166 -0.91 -3.19 -0.58
N VAL A 167 -0.45 -3.99 0.39
CA VAL A 167 -1.03 -5.32 0.68
C VAL A 167 -2.44 -5.19 1.24
N LEU A 168 -2.66 -4.33 2.24
CA LEU A 168 -4.00 -4.06 2.79
C LEU A 168 -4.91 -3.48 1.72
N ALA A 169 -4.46 -2.46 0.98
CA ALA A 169 -5.24 -1.83 -0.07
C ALA A 169 -5.65 -2.83 -1.17
N LYS A 170 -4.74 -3.71 -1.57
CA LYS A 170 -5.00 -4.79 -2.52
C LYS A 170 -6.03 -5.77 -1.97
N SER A 171 -5.86 -6.21 -0.72
CA SER A 171 -6.78 -7.14 -0.06
C SER A 171 -8.16 -6.53 0.14
N ALA A 172 -8.23 -5.24 0.44
CA ALA A 172 -9.50 -4.51 0.57
C ALA A 172 -10.21 -4.27 -0.77
N SER A 173 -9.54 -4.49 -1.91
CA SER A 173 -10.16 -4.43 -3.26
C SER A 173 -10.98 -3.15 -3.50
N GLY A 174 -10.43 -1.99 -3.12
CA GLY A 174 -11.07 -0.67 -3.23
C GLY A 174 -11.91 -0.25 -2.02
N ALA A 175 -12.26 -1.14 -1.10
CA ALA A 175 -13.05 -0.80 0.08
C ALA A 175 -12.35 0.21 1.02
N LEU A 176 -11.02 0.31 0.95
CA LEU A 176 -10.24 1.32 1.67
C LEU A 176 -10.62 2.77 1.27
N GLU A 177 -11.12 2.96 0.06
CA GLU A 177 -11.56 4.26 -0.43
C GLU A 177 -13.01 4.60 -0.03
N LEU A 178 -13.78 3.60 0.39
CA LEU A 178 -15.21 3.72 0.70
C LEU A 178 -15.48 3.80 2.20
N VAL A 179 -14.72 3.07 3.01
CA VAL A 179 -14.94 2.97 4.46
C VAL A 179 -13.85 3.74 5.20
N PRO A 180 -14.18 4.82 5.93
CA PRO A 180 -13.22 5.55 6.74
C PRO A 180 -12.56 4.68 7.80
N VAL A 181 -11.25 4.80 7.97
CA VAL A 181 -10.49 4.13 9.02
C VAL A 181 -10.10 5.14 10.10
N VAL A 182 -10.61 4.95 11.29
CA VAL A 182 -10.29 5.75 12.48
C VAL A 182 -9.19 5.05 13.25
N THR A 183 -8.04 5.68 13.36
CA THR A 183 -6.89 5.15 14.10
C THR A 183 -6.83 5.77 15.48
N VAL A 184 -6.90 4.95 16.53
CA VAL A 184 -6.90 5.40 17.92
C VAL A 184 -5.71 4.84 18.71
N GLN A 185 -5.28 5.57 19.74
CA GLN A 185 -4.20 5.12 20.63
C GLN A 185 -4.70 4.16 21.71
N ASN A 186 -5.96 4.31 22.13
CA ASN A 186 -6.56 3.53 23.20
C ASN A 186 -7.99 3.15 22.82
N LEU A 187 -8.20 1.84 22.66
CA LEU A 187 -9.49 1.31 22.21
C LEU A 187 -10.59 1.45 23.25
N ALA A 188 -10.27 1.26 24.55
CA ALA A 188 -11.25 1.41 25.62
C ALA A 188 -11.78 2.86 25.71
N ARG A 189 -10.89 3.86 25.55
CA ARG A 189 -11.30 5.26 25.49
C ARG A 189 -12.14 5.56 24.24
N ALA A 190 -11.82 4.94 23.11
CA ALA A 190 -12.59 5.08 21.88
C ALA A 190 -14.00 4.49 22.02
N LEU A 191 -14.12 3.32 22.66
CA LEU A 191 -15.42 2.69 22.95
C LEU A 191 -16.28 3.54 23.89
N ALA A 192 -15.68 4.12 24.95
CA ALA A 192 -16.38 5.06 25.83
C ALA A 192 -16.93 6.26 25.04
N ALA A 193 -16.10 6.88 24.19
CA ALA A 193 -16.51 8.01 23.36
C ALA A 193 -17.63 7.63 22.36
N LEU A 194 -17.60 6.43 21.77
CA LEU A 194 -18.66 5.94 20.91
C LEU A 194 -19.97 5.71 21.70
N ASN A 195 -19.88 5.14 22.91
CA ASN A 195 -21.03 4.94 23.77
C ASN A 195 -21.70 6.27 24.20
N GLU A 196 -20.91 7.29 24.58
CA GLU A 196 -21.41 8.64 24.86
C GLU A 196 -22.14 9.29 23.68
N ARG A 197 -21.82 8.88 22.46
CA ARG A 197 -22.46 9.32 21.21
C ARG A 197 -23.68 8.47 20.81
N GLY A 198 -24.02 7.45 21.59
CA GLY A 198 -25.20 6.60 21.37
C GLY A 198 -24.97 5.39 20.47
N PHE A 199 -23.71 5.00 20.27
CA PHE A 199 -23.39 3.75 19.57
C PHE A 199 -23.42 2.54 20.51
#